data_387a8a3656728026c3f625d1f5156201
#
_entry.id   387a8a3656728026c3f625d1f5156201
#
_cell.length_a   1.000
_cell.length_b   1.000
_cell.length_c   1.000
_cell.angle_alpha   90.00
_cell.angle_beta   90.00
_cell.angle_gamma   90.00
#
_symmetry.space_group_name_H-M   'P 1'
#
loop_
_entity.id
_entity.type
_entity.pdbx_description
1 polymer ?
#
loop_
_entity_poly.entity_id
_entity_poly.type
_entity_poly.pdbx_seq_one_letter_code
_entity_poly.pdbx_strand_id
1 'polypeptide(L)'
;MKENESALYSRYVIDGIMGEATPAELLNECMEYPFDDEFLSGQFKDIVDETIEPPLSASSYSSSQADELIDMTTTGAGAERSFRMLYPDHFTRLQIAQALISRIWSKGHFRLGNLRLWAQWDWNTRPVGNMAAFYTSISEASDYIYSLGVGLTDYIFIESDGTSSAKFYAWLPETDLEEQDDISEAPHHPALFKAPYESSHPWISEERQCPRNLVKDKDSQLIYIPFDTCPFKLGGSLLDELSGRSGGAAPNIKDPDYFIDCYEVVRELVEDGVVMAGMSVGDGGLATAAKVMSQDCGLDLEIGGLMSSYQEPDRMKVLFGEIPGVLLQVSDYEYDYLDSQLTLQDVAYYPVGRPSDEHKDIKIIQSSKDGVANILASLLAQATEGED
;
A
#
# COMPACT_ATOMS: atom_id res chain seq x y z
N MET A 1 -20.37 -5.83 32.66
CA MET A 1 -19.89 -5.39 31.36
C MET A 1 -19.01 -4.19 31.62
N LYS A 2 -17.78 -4.19 31.12
CA LYS A 2 -16.91 -3.02 31.21
C LYS A 2 -17.43 -1.97 30.23
N GLU A 3 -17.43 -0.69 30.58
CA GLU A 3 -17.91 0.42 29.72
C GLU A 3 -17.29 0.40 28.29
N ASN A 4 -16.11 -0.20 28.13
CA ASN A 4 -15.37 -0.33 26.86
C ASN A 4 -16.01 -1.28 25.84
N GLU A 5 -16.93 -2.17 26.23
CA GLU A 5 -17.60 -3.08 25.32
C GLU A 5 -18.78 -2.42 24.60
N SER A 6 -19.26 -1.28 25.08
CA SER A 6 -20.45 -0.65 24.50
C SER A 6 -20.24 -0.14 23.08
N ALA A 7 -19.04 0.31 22.72
CA ALA A 7 -18.73 0.81 21.38
C ALA A 7 -18.85 -0.28 20.29
N LEU A 8 -18.39 -1.49 20.58
CA LEU A 8 -18.47 -2.63 19.65
C LEU A 8 -19.90 -3.18 19.50
N TYR A 9 -20.71 -3.10 20.54
CA TYR A 9 -22.05 -3.73 20.58
C TYR A 9 -23.21 -2.73 20.47
N SER A 10 -22.94 -1.48 20.16
CA SER A 10 -23.95 -0.45 19.90
C SER A 10 -24.26 -0.34 18.41
N ARG A 11 -25.54 -0.08 18.08
CA ARG A 11 -25.91 0.32 16.73
C ARG A 11 -25.71 1.81 16.56
N TYR A 12 -25.15 2.19 15.42
CA TYR A 12 -24.83 3.57 15.09
C TYR A 12 -25.84 4.17 14.12
N VAL A 13 -26.08 5.47 14.24
CA VAL A 13 -26.83 6.25 13.29
C VAL A 13 -25.87 7.22 12.60
N ILE A 14 -25.60 6.99 11.33
CA ILE A 14 -24.72 7.82 10.50
C ILE A 14 -25.58 8.54 9.48
N ASP A 15 -25.50 9.85 9.41
CA ASP A 15 -26.29 10.69 8.49
C ASP A 15 -27.80 10.42 8.54
N GLY A 16 -28.30 10.07 9.73
CA GLY A 16 -29.73 9.78 9.96
C GLY A 16 -30.15 8.35 9.59
N ILE A 17 -29.24 7.51 9.12
CA ILE A 17 -29.48 6.11 8.78
C ILE A 17 -28.94 5.23 9.91
N MET A 18 -29.78 4.34 10.44
CA MET A 18 -29.34 3.38 11.43
C MET A 18 -28.63 2.21 10.74
N GLY A 19 -27.41 1.90 11.18
CA GLY A 19 -26.66 0.74 10.71
C GLY A 19 -27.43 -0.57 10.98
N GLU A 20 -27.36 -1.50 10.05
CA GLU A 20 -28.05 -2.79 10.12
C GLU A 20 -27.40 -3.70 11.17
N ALA A 21 -26.06 -3.64 11.30
CA ALA A 21 -25.26 -4.43 12.20
C ALA A 21 -24.46 -3.58 13.18
N THR A 22 -24.03 -4.17 14.28
CA THR A 22 -23.07 -3.60 15.21
C THR A 22 -21.63 -3.81 14.69
N PRO A 23 -20.63 -3.02 15.13
CA PRO A 23 -19.24 -3.27 14.78
C PRO A 23 -18.76 -4.70 15.04
N ALA A 24 -19.17 -5.29 16.17
CA ALA A 24 -18.80 -6.67 16.50
C ALA A 24 -19.44 -7.70 15.55
N GLU A 25 -20.68 -7.48 15.12
CA GLU A 25 -21.35 -8.37 14.15
C GLU A 25 -20.62 -8.34 12.81
N LEU A 26 -20.26 -7.14 12.28
CA LEU A 26 -19.51 -6.97 11.05
C LEU A 26 -18.13 -7.67 11.08
N LEU A 27 -17.39 -7.50 12.16
CA LEU A 27 -16.08 -8.12 12.30
C LEU A 27 -16.17 -9.65 12.47
N ASN A 28 -17.19 -10.14 13.16
CA ASN A 28 -17.39 -11.57 13.34
C ASN A 28 -17.72 -12.27 12.02
N GLU A 29 -18.46 -11.63 11.12
CA GLU A 29 -18.71 -12.15 9.76
C GLU A 29 -17.40 -12.38 9.00
N CYS A 30 -16.40 -11.49 9.15
CA CYS A 30 -15.08 -11.66 8.55
C CYS A 30 -14.25 -12.79 9.16
N MET A 31 -14.61 -13.27 10.36
CA MET A 31 -13.94 -14.40 11.03
C MET A 31 -14.47 -15.75 10.56
N GLU A 32 -15.62 -15.80 9.89
CA GLU A 32 -16.25 -17.02 9.38
C GLU A 32 -15.66 -17.45 8.00
N TYR A 33 -14.34 -17.38 7.86
CA TYR A 33 -13.63 -17.80 6.65
C TYR A 33 -13.48 -19.34 6.60
N PRO A 34 -13.59 -20.00 5.42
CA PRO A 34 -13.85 -19.44 4.10
C PRO A 34 -15.30 -18.96 3.92
N PHE A 35 -15.46 -17.86 3.17
CA PHE A 35 -16.78 -17.29 2.90
C PHE A 35 -17.58 -18.18 1.95
N ASP A 36 -18.90 -18.23 2.10
CA ASP A 36 -19.77 -18.96 1.18
C ASP A 36 -19.79 -18.30 -0.20
N ASP A 37 -19.59 -19.06 -1.27
CA ASP A 37 -19.53 -18.59 -2.67
C ASP A 37 -20.81 -17.82 -3.11
N GLU A 38 -21.97 -18.08 -2.50
CA GLU A 38 -23.21 -17.35 -2.78
C GLU A 38 -23.13 -15.87 -2.41
N PHE A 39 -22.24 -15.52 -1.50
CA PHE A 39 -22.07 -14.13 -1.02
C PHE A 39 -21.13 -13.31 -1.90
N LEU A 40 -20.16 -13.91 -2.57
CA LEU A 40 -19.18 -13.23 -3.44
C LEU A 40 -19.82 -12.54 -4.66
N SER A 41 -21.09 -12.84 -4.98
CA SER A 41 -21.84 -12.19 -6.05
C SER A 41 -22.59 -10.91 -5.64
N GLY A 42 -22.46 -10.48 -4.39
CA GLY A 42 -23.18 -9.35 -3.80
C GLY A 42 -22.50 -8.01 -4.07
N GLN A 43 -22.93 -7.35 -5.11
CA GLN A 43 -22.95 -5.91 -5.34
C GLN A 43 -21.81 -5.11 -4.65
N PHE A 44 -20.70 -4.96 -5.35
CA PHE A 44 -19.86 -3.78 -5.16
C PHE A 44 -20.74 -2.55 -5.38
N LYS A 45 -20.98 -1.76 -4.35
CA LYS A 45 -21.46 -0.40 -4.54
C LYS A 45 -20.35 0.32 -5.28
N ASP A 46 -20.61 0.76 -6.51
CA ASP A 46 -19.77 1.72 -7.18
C ASP A 46 -19.53 2.87 -6.20
N ILE A 47 -18.33 2.94 -5.66
CA ILE A 47 -17.92 4.02 -4.75
C ILE A 47 -17.79 5.25 -5.64
N VAL A 48 -18.85 6.02 -5.73
CA VAL A 48 -18.83 7.32 -6.40
C VAL A 48 -18.05 8.25 -5.50
N ASP A 49 -16.85 8.60 -5.93
CA ASP A 49 -16.02 9.60 -5.24
C ASP A 49 -16.57 10.98 -5.59
N GLU A 50 -17.54 11.43 -4.82
CA GLU A 50 -18.12 12.78 -4.93
C GLU A 50 -17.27 13.85 -4.24
N THR A 51 -16.05 13.54 -3.81
CA THR A 51 -15.17 14.54 -3.21
C THR A 51 -14.81 15.60 -4.26
N ILE A 52 -15.55 16.69 -4.25
CA ILE A 52 -15.18 17.93 -4.94
C ILE A 52 -13.86 18.38 -4.32
N GLU A 53 -12.76 18.15 -5.04
CA GLU A 53 -11.48 18.72 -4.62
C GLU A 53 -11.61 20.24 -4.52
N PRO A 54 -11.31 20.85 -3.38
CA PRO A 54 -11.10 22.28 -3.37
C PRO A 54 -9.99 22.58 -4.37
N PRO A 55 -10.10 23.66 -5.19
CA PRO A 55 -9.09 23.99 -6.16
C PRO A 55 -7.75 24.07 -5.40
N LEU A 56 -6.84 23.18 -5.73
CA LEU A 56 -5.50 23.18 -5.19
C LEU A 56 -4.89 24.54 -5.53
N SER A 57 -4.70 25.38 -4.52
CA SER A 57 -3.72 26.44 -4.66
C SER A 57 -2.43 25.75 -5.01
N ALA A 58 -1.98 25.96 -6.27
CA ALA A 58 -0.78 25.36 -6.79
C ALA A 58 0.34 25.53 -5.77
N SER A 59 0.61 24.48 -5.00
CA SER A 59 1.68 24.49 -4.01
C SER A 59 2.96 24.40 -4.84
N SER A 60 3.56 25.51 -5.11
CA SER A 60 4.83 25.63 -5.79
C SER A 60 5.95 25.07 -4.91
N TYR A 61 6.07 23.76 -4.83
CA TYR A 61 7.31 23.16 -4.35
C TYR A 61 8.37 23.31 -5.44
N SER A 62 9.47 23.97 -5.11
CA SER A 62 10.62 24.02 -6.00
C SER A 62 11.34 22.67 -6.03
N SER A 63 12.06 22.38 -7.13
CA SER A 63 12.85 21.14 -7.26
C SER A 63 13.91 20.97 -6.15
N SER A 64 14.42 22.06 -5.60
CA SER A 64 15.39 22.04 -4.50
C SER A 64 14.80 21.62 -3.15
N GLN A 65 13.48 21.57 -3.03
CA GLN A 65 12.78 21.12 -1.82
C GLN A 65 12.42 19.63 -1.87
N ALA A 66 12.50 19.00 -3.03
CA ALA A 66 12.14 17.59 -3.16
C ALA A 66 13.05 16.68 -2.34
N ASP A 67 14.35 16.92 -2.33
CA ASP A 67 15.32 16.11 -1.57
C ASP A 67 15.09 16.25 -0.06
N GLU A 68 14.85 17.45 0.43
CA GLU A 68 14.52 17.72 1.84
C GLU A 68 13.22 17.00 2.25
N LEU A 69 12.20 17.04 1.39
CA LEU A 69 10.93 16.35 1.63
C LEU A 69 11.09 14.83 1.61
N ILE A 70 11.92 14.28 0.72
CA ILE A 70 12.23 12.84 0.68
C ILE A 70 12.94 12.42 1.98
N ASP A 71 13.90 13.17 2.46
CA ASP A 71 14.60 12.86 3.71
C ASP A 71 13.63 12.94 4.90
N MET A 72 12.74 13.92 4.92
CA MET A 72 11.72 14.10 5.95
C MET A 72 10.74 12.91 5.98
N THR A 73 10.19 12.52 4.84
CA THR A 73 9.26 11.38 4.74
C THR A 73 9.96 10.05 5.00
N THR A 74 11.21 9.88 4.57
CA THR A 74 11.99 8.68 4.85
C THR A 74 12.26 8.51 6.35
N THR A 75 12.50 9.60 7.06
CA THR A 75 12.69 9.59 8.52
C THR A 75 11.38 9.34 9.27
N GLY A 76 10.27 9.87 8.77
CA GLY A 76 8.93 9.71 9.36
C GLY A 76 8.25 8.39 9.01
N ALA A 77 8.69 7.71 7.97
CA ALA A 77 8.09 6.45 7.54
C ALA A 77 8.29 5.36 8.61
N GLY A 78 7.21 4.63 8.89
CA GLY A 78 7.19 3.60 9.94
C GLY A 78 6.91 4.14 11.35
N ALA A 79 6.75 5.44 11.53
CA ALA A 79 6.20 5.98 12.77
C ALA A 79 4.71 5.65 12.88
N GLU A 80 4.22 5.58 14.12
CA GLU A 80 2.79 5.38 14.37
C GLU A 80 2.01 6.61 13.90
N ARG A 81 1.08 6.41 12.96
CA ARG A 81 0.28 7.49 12.36
C ARG A 81 -1.07 7.62 13.05
N SER A 82 -1.54 8.87 13.18
CA SER A 82 -2.88 9.17 13.64
C SER A 82 -3.91 8.75 12.59
N PHE A 83 -5.05 8.22 13.04
CA PHE A 83 -6.15 7.88 12.17
C PHE A 83 -6.76 9.12 11.51
N ARG A 84 -7.07 9.03 10.21
CA ARG A 84 -7.61 10.13 9.42
C ARG A 84 -9.13 10.19 9.52
N MET A 85 -9.62 10.97 10.49
CA MET A 85 -11.05 11.06 10.80
C MET A 85 -11.92 11.62 9.67
N LEU A 86 -11.33 12.35 8.69
CA LEU A 86 -12.05 12.89 7.54
C LEU A 86 -12.29 11.85 6.44
N TYR A 87 -11.48 10.81 6.39
CA TYR A 87 -11.54 9.75 5.37
C TYR A 87 -11.33 8.39 6.01
N PRO A 88 -12.23 7.99 6.94
CA PRO A 88 -12.05 6.75 7.70
C PRO A 88 -12.09 5.50 6.82
N ASP A 89 -12.90 5.51 5.79
CA ASP A 89 -13.03 4.46 4.79
C ASP A 89 -11.76 4.30 3.97
N HIS A 90 -11.27 5.37 3.34
CA HIS A 90 -10.06 5.37 2.54
C HIS A 90 -8.86 4.90 3.36
N PHE A 91 -8.67 5.49 4.54
CA PHE A 91 -7.54 5.18 5.39
C PHE A 91 -7.54 3.72 5.84
N THR A 92 -8.71 3.17 6.15
CA THR A 92 -8.85 1.77 6.54
C THR A 92 -8.47 0.83 5.41
N ARG A 93 -8.97 1.06 4.19
CA ARG A 93 -8.58 0.25 3.01
C ARG A 93 -7.09 0.31 2.73
N LEU A 94 -6.49 1.50 2.79
CA LEU A 94 -5.05 1.67 2.59
C LEU A 94 -4.22 0.88 3.61
N GLN A 95 -4.63 0.89 4.88
CA GLN A 95 -3.93 0.13 5.94
C GLN A 95 -4.03 -1.38 5.72
N ILE A 96 -5.20 -1.89 5.33
CA ILE A 96 -5.39 -3.30 4.99
C ILE A 96 -4.53 -3.68 3.78
N ALA A 97 -4.59 -2.90 2.71
CA ALA A 97 -3.80 -3.12 1.50
C ALA A 97 -2.29 -3.16 1.80
N GLN A 98 -1.78 -2.21 2.58
CA GLN A 98 -0.37 -2.16 2.97
C GLN A 98 0.04 -3.37 3.81
N ALA A 99 -0.83 -3.82 4.74
CA ALA A 99 -0.57 -5.01 5.53
C ALA A 99 -0.42 -6.25 4.64
N LEU A 100 -1.32 -6.43 3.67
CA LEU A 100 -1.29 -7.56 2.73
C LEU A 100 -0.08 -7.49 1.79
N ILE A 101 0.17 -6.34 1.15
CA ILE A 101 1.31 -6.13 0.25
C ILE A 101 2.65 -6.40 0.95
N SER A 102 2.73 -6.09 2.25
CA SER A 102 3.95 -6.35 3.03
C SER A 102 4.36 -7.84 3.03
N ARG A 103 3.40 -8.74 2.82
CA ARG A 103 3.61 -10.20 2.81
C ARG A 103 4.10 -10.75 1.47
N ILE A 104 3.97 -10.01 0.38
CA ILE A 104 4.48 -10.39 -0.94
C ILE A 104 5.94 -10.84 -0.90
N TRP A 105 6.72 -10.21 -0.04
CA TRP A 105 8.17 -10.46 0.07
C TRP A 105 8.56 -11.68 0.88
N SER A 106 7.62 -12.33 1.56
CA SER A 106 7.91 -13.46 2.44
C SER A 106 8.26 -14.70 1.65
N LYS A 107 9.18 -15.52 2.18
CA LYS A 107 9.47 -16.84 1.62
C LYS A 107 8.27 -17.78 1.72
N GLY A 108 8.15 -18.64 0.74
CA GLY A 108 7.14 -19.70 0.69
C GLY A 108 6.29 -19.64 -0.57
N HIS A 109 5.43 -20.61 -0.72
CA HIS A 109 4.46 -20.66 -1.81
C HIS A 109 3.08 -20.46 -1.24
N PHE A 110 2.48 -19.31 -1.51
CA PHE A 110 1.16 -18.93 -1.01
C PHE A 110 0.50 -17.90 -1.92
N ARG A 111 -0.80 -17.76 -1.78
CA ARG A 111 -1.63 -16.78 -2.50
C ARG A 111 -2.31 -15.84 -1.51
N LEU A 112 -2.93 -14.77 -2.00
CA LEU A 112 -3.62 -13.80 -1.16
C LEU A 112 -4.62 -14.47 -0.21
N GLY A 113 -5.44 -15.38 -0.71
CA GLY A 113 -6.45 -16.11 0.08
C GLY A 113 -5.87 -17.01 1.19
N ASN A 114 -4.57 -17.32 1.17
CA ASN A 114 -3.92 -18.04 2.26
C ASN A 114 -3.61 -17.12 3.46
N LEU A 115 -3.58 -15.81 3.25
CA LEU A 115 -3.28 -14.86 4.32
C LEU A 115 -4.46 -14.71 5.28
N ARG A 116 -4.12 -14.33 6.50
CA ARG A 116 -5.08 -13.94 7.53
C ARG A 116 -4.70 -12.58 8.07
N LEU A 117 -5.71 -11.83 8.48
CA LEU A 117 -5.55 -10.52 9.10
C LEU A 117 -5.84 -10.59 10.60
N TRP A 118 -5.17 -9.74 11.31
CA TRP A 118 -5.45 -9.37 12.68
C TRP A 118 -5.59 -7.86 12.74
N ALA A 119 -6.56 -7.34 13.50
CA ALA A 119 -6.87 -5.92 13.53
C ALA A 119 -6.89 -5.33 14.94
N GLN A 120 -6.50 -4.06 15.08
CA GLN A 120 -6.56 -3.33 16.34
C GLN A 120 -7.05 -1.91 16.10
N TRP A 121 -8.05 -1.51 16.88
CA TRP A 121 -8.51 -0.14 16.98
C TRP A 121 -8.18 0.40 18.37
N ASP A 122 -7.25 1.37 18.43
CA ASP A 122 -7.03 2.23 19.58
C ASP A 122 -7.84 3.50 19.34
N TRP A 123 -8.91 3.74 20.10
CA TRP A 123 -9.86 4.75 19.69
C TRP A 123 -10.26 5.71 20.80
N ASN A 124 -10.19 7.01 20.49
CA ASN A 124 -10.69 8.05 21.38
C ASN A 124 -12.19 8.29 21.11
N THR A 125 -13.02 7.82 22.00
CA THR A 125 -14.49 7.86 21.87
C THR A 125 -15.11 9.22 22.23
N ARG A 126 -14.36 10.14 22.84
CA ARG A 126 -14.90 11.38 23.43
C ARG A 126 -15.21 12.49 22.42
N PRO A 127 -14.36 12.78 21.40
CA PRO A 127 -14.67 13.83 20.45
C PRO A 127 -15.92 13.53 19.62
N VAL A 128 -16.71 14.58 19.34
CA VAL A 128 -17.88 14.45 18.47
C VAL A 128 -17.43 14.02 17.08
N GLY A 129 -18.11 13.05 16.51
CA GLY A 129 -17.79 12.50 15.19
C GLY A 129 -16.83 11.31 15.20
N ASN A 130 -16.01 11.13 16.25
CA ASN A 130 -15.08 10.02 16.29
C ASN A 130 -15.77 8.65 16.25
N MET A 131 -16.95 8.53 16.84
CA MET A 131 -17.69 7.28 16.84
C MET A 131 -18.31 6.97 15.47
N ALA A 132 -18.65 8.00 14.67
CA ALA A 132 -19.06 7.81 13.29
C ALA A 132 -17.88 7.30 12.45
N ALA A 133 -16.71 7.92 12.58
CA ALA A 133 -15.49 7.47 11.92
C ALA A 133 -15.07 6.05 12.34
N PHE A 134 -15.27 5.68 13.61
CA PHE A 134 -15.04 4.34 14.10
C PHE A 134 -15.93 3.31 13.40
N TYR A 135 -17.24 3.55 13.38
CA TYR A 135 -18.18 2.67 12.71
C TYR A 135 -17.85 2.55 11.21
N THR A 136 -17.61 3.68 10.54
CA THR A 136 -17.24 3.69 9.12
C THR A 136 -15.95 2.89 8.87
N SER A 137 -14.94 3.04 9.72
CA SER A 137 -13.69 2.26 9.64
C SER A 137 -13.95 0.75 9.74
N ILE A 138 -14.80 0.31 10.67
CA ILE A 138 -15.10 -1.11 10.85
C ILE A 138 -15.96 -1.65 9.71
N SER A 139 -17.00 -0.91 9.30
CA SER A 139 -17.85 -1.30 8.17
C SER A 139 -17.01 -1.47 6.90
N GLU A 140 -16.13 -0.52 6.65
CA GLU A 140 -15.26 -0.57 5.48
C GLU A 140 -14.19 -1.66 5.56
N ALA A 141 -13.68 -1.93 6.77
CA ALA A 141 -12.77 -3.06 6.98
C ALA A 141 -13.47 -4.39 6.68
N SER A 142 -14.69 -4.57 7.16
CA SER A 142 -15.50 -5.76 6.91
C SER A 142 -15.73 -5.95 5.41
N ASP A 143 -16.24 -4.92 4.74
CA ASP A 143 -16.56 -4.97 3.32
C ASP A 143 -15.32 -5.25 2.46
N TYR A 144 -14.19 -4.60 2.77
CA TYR A 144 -12.97 -4.72 1.98
C TYR A 144 -12.26 -6.06 2.22
N ILE A 145 -12.16 -6.53 3.47
CA ILE A 145 -11.60 -7.84 3.83
C ILE A 145 -12.39 -8.95 3.15
N TYR A 146 -13.72 -8.86 3.18
CA TYR A 146 -14.61 -9.80 2.53
C TYR A 146 -14.38 -9.82 1.01
N SER A 147 -14.34 -8.64 0.39
CA SER A 147 -14.12 -8.49 -1.05
C SER A 147 -12.78 -9.04 -1.54
N LEU A 148 -11.76 -8.97 -0.71
CA LEU A 148 -10.44 -9.54 -1.00
C LEU A 148 -10.37 -11.06 -0.77
N GLY A 149 -11.39 -11.69 -0.23
CA GLY A 149 -11.37 -13.11 0.12
C GLY A 149 -10.32 -13.48 1.17
N VAL A 150 -10.04 -12.56 2.11
CA VAL A 150 -9.05 -12.76 3.18
C VAL A 150 -9.76 -12.87 4.52
N GLY A 151 -9.45 -13.89 5.32
CA GLY A 151 -10.10 -14.05 6.63
C GLY A 151 -9.49 -13.16 7.70
N LEU A 152 -10.35 -12.65 8.62
CA LEU A 152 -9.92 -12.02 9.86
C LEU A 152 -9.78 -13.11 10.94
N THR A 153 -8.66 -13.13 11.66
CA THR A 153 -8.42 -14.11 12.74
C THR A 153 -8.95 -13.64 14.07
N ASP A 154 -8.70 -12.37 14.39
CA ASP A 154 -9.11 -11.78 15.66
C ASP A 154 -9.00 -10.26 15.56
N TYR A 155 -9.61 -9.56 16.50
CA TYR A 155 -9.54 -8.11 16.60
C TYR A 155 -9.53 -7.62 18.05
N ILE A 156 -8.93 -6.45 18.28
CA ILE A 156 -8.90 -5.80 19.57
C ILE A 156 -9.41 -4.37 19.45
N PHE A 157 -10.26 -3.97 20.38
CA PHE A 157 -10.67 -2.59 20.59
C PHE A 157 -10.14 -2.10 21.95
N ILE A 158 -9.43 -0.97 21.91
CA ILE A 158 -8.88 -0.31 23.09
C ILE A 158 -9.40 1.12 23.13
N GLU A 159 -10.10 1.48 24.19
CA GLU A 159 -10.47 2.87 24.40
C GLU A 159 -9.24 3.67 24.83
N SER A 160 -8.96 4.76 24.09
CA SER A 160 -7.81 5.64 24.26
C SER A 160 -8.25 7.05 24.60
N ASP A 161 -7.47 7.76 25.41
CA ASP A 161 -7.62 9.20 25.65
C ASP A 161 -6.78 10.06 24.69
N GLY A 162 -5.97 9.43 23.85
CA GLY A 162 -5.03 10.05 22.91
C GLY A 162 -5.57 10.15 21.49
N THR A 163 -4.67 9.96 20.54
CA THR A 163 -4.97 9.86 19.11
C THR A 163 -5.60 8.51 18.81
N SER A 164 -6.54 8.49 17.87
CA SER A 164 -7.09 7.23 17.38
C SER A 164 -6.18 6.61 16.31
N SER A 165 -6.11 5.29 16.29
CA SER A 165 -5.42 4.52 15.25
C SER A 165 -6.18 3.24 14.90
N ALA A 166 -6.04 2.78 13.65
CA ALA A 166 -6.44 1.46 13.22
C ALA A 166 -5.21 0.77 12.61
N LYS A 167 -4.93 -0.43 13.05
CA LYS A 167 -3.74 -1.20 12.64
C LYS A 167 -4.18 -2.56 12.13
N PHE A 168 -3.61 -2.98 11.02
CA PHE A 168 -3.85 -4.28 10.43
C PHE A 168 -2.52 -5.00 10.24
N TYR A 169 -2.52 -6.29 10.53
CA TYR A 169 -1.35 -7.15 10.40
C TYR A 169 -1.74 -8.40 9.62
N ALA A 170 -1.07 -8.60 8.50
CA ALA A 170 -1.24 -9.81 7.71
C ALA A 170 -0.22 -10.87 8.11
N TRP A 171 -0.64 -12.12 8.17
CA TRP A 171 0.22 -13.24 8.48
C TRP A 171 -0.18 -14.47 7.68
N LEU A 172 0.78 -15.38 7.50
CA LEU A 172 0.56 -16.66 6.87
C LEU A 172 0.42 -17.71 7.96
N PRO A 173 -0.72 -18.38 8.11
CA PRO A 173 -0.86 -19.49 9.01
C PRO A 173 0.20 -20.58 8.71
N GLU A 174 0.82 -21.15 9.72
CA GLU A 174 1.60 -22.37 9.55
C GLU A 174 0.62 -23.45 9.06
N THR A 175 0.65 -23.74 7.78
CA THR A 175 0.06 -24.96 7.26
C THR A 175 1.00 -26.06 7.70
N ASP A 176 0.53 -26.94 8.58
CA ASP A 176 1.17 -28.24 8.78
C ASP A 176 1.29 -28.88 7.40
N LEU A 177 2.50 -28.91 6.86
CA LEU A 177 2.80 -29.51 5.57
C LEU A 177 2.71 -31.04 5.61
N GLU A 178 2.23 -31.59 6.70
CA GLU A 178 1.98 -33.03 6.90
C GLU A 178 0.53 -33.23 7.34
N GLU A 179 -0.24 -33.86 6.45
CA GLU A 179 -1.61 -34.36 6.60
C GLU A 179 -2.71 -33.58 5.88
N GLN A 180 -2.78 -33.80 4.58
CA GLN A 180 -4.06 -33.85 3.88
C GLN A 180 -4.83 -35.09 4.37
N ASP A 181 -5.50 -35.03 5.48
CA ASP A 181 -6.67 -35.88 5.80
C ASP A 181 -7.11 -35.55 7.24
N ASP A 182 -8.04 -34.68 7.36
CA ASP A 182 -9.05 -34.45 8.40
C ASP A 182 -9.27 -32.97 8.64
N ILE A 183 -10.20 -32.43 7.87
CA ILE A 183 -10.85 -31.15 8.17
C ILE A 183 -11.78 -31.41 9.36
N SER A 184 -11.26 -31.32 10.56
CA SER A 184 -12.10 -31.15 11.75
C SER A 184 -11.31 -30.45 12.86
N GLU A 185 -11.84 -29.29 13.24
CA GLU A 185 -11.49 -28.53 14.41
C GLU A 185 -10.19 -27.70 14.34
N ALA A 186 -10.31 -26.49 13.74
CA ALA A 186 -9.43 -25.41 14.11
C ALA A 186 -9.49 -25.19 15.63
N PRO A 187 -8.36 -25.22 16.35
CA PRO A 187 -8.39 -24.95 17.78
C PRO A 187 -8.71 -23.45 18.00
N HIS A 188 -9.92 -23.18 18.41
CA HIS A 188 -10.27 -21.91 19.06
C HIS A 188 -9.51 -21.82 20.40
N HIS A 189 -8.26 -21.42 20.36
CA HIS A 189 -7.51 -21.09 21.55
C HIS A 189 -7.17 -19.60 21.56
N PRO A 190 -7.96 -18.76 22.25
CA PRO A 190 -7.64 -17.34 22.44
C PRO A 190 -6.34 -17.11 23.23
N ALA A 191 -5.75 -18.17 23.80
CA ALA A 191 -4.54 -18.08 24.63
C ALA A 191 -3.22 -18.03 23.84
N LEU A 192 -3.23 -18.21 22.52
CA LEU A 192 -2.02 -18.21 21.69
C LEU A 192 -1.76 -16.89 20.96
N PHE A 193 -2.74 -16.00 20.91
CA PHE A 193 -2.58 -14.68 20.33
C PHE A 193 -2.09 -13.67 21.36
N LYS A 194 -0.79 -13.56 21.52
CA LYS A 194 -0.21 -12.32 22.04
C LYS A 194 -0.23 -11.32 20.92
N ALA A 195 -0.73 -10.12 21.20
CA ALA A 195 -0.70 -9.03 20.24
C ALA A 195 0.71 -8.85 19.67
N PRO A 196 0.86 -8.55 18.35
CA PRO A 196 2.16 -8.48 17.69
C PRO A 196 3.19 -7.56 18.35
N TYR A 197 2.71 -6.56 19.09
CA TYR A 197 3.56 -5.62 19.82
C TYR A 197 4.17 -6.17 21.13
N GLU A 198 3.61 -7.26 21.68
CA GLU A 198 4.13 -7.86 22.92
C GLU A 198 5.16 -8.95 22.68
N SER A 199 5.34 -9.35 21.45
CA SER A 199 6.20 -10.47 21.13
C SER A 199 7.15 -10.16 19.99
N SER A 200 8.43 -10.26 20.28
CA SER A 200 9.48 -10.52 19.30
C SER A 200 9.27 -11.92 18.67
N HIS A 201 8.06 -12.21 18.13
CA HIS A 201 7.67 -13.57 17.80
C HIS A 201 7.70 -13.91 16.31
N PRO A 202 8.04 -15.19 16.04
CA PRO A 202 8.52 -15.71 14.76
C PRO A 202 7.42 -16.07 13.75
N TRP A 203 6.16 -15.68 13.95
CA TRP A 203 5.12 -15.95 12.95
C TRP A 203 5.10 -14.92 11.79
N ILE A 204 5.96 -13.91 11.87
CA ILE A 204 6.39 -13.18 10.69
C ILE A 204 7.70 -13.83 10.29
N SER A 205 7.71 -14.68 9.29
CA SER A 205 8.97 -15.07 8.67
C SER A 205 9.66 -13.80 8.20
N GLU A 206 10.70 -13.38 8.90
CA GLU A 206 11.53 -12.23 8.51
C GLU A 206 12.35 -12.54 7.25
N GLU A 207 12.37 -13.80 6.82
CA GLU A 207 13.06 -14.22 5.61
C GLU A 207 12.30 -13.74 4.37
N ARG A 208 12.97 -12.86 3.64
CA ARG A 208 12.47 -12.35 2.37
C ARG A 208 12.89 -13.25 1.22
N GLN A 209 12.01 -13.38 0.23
CA GLN A 209 12.30 -14.07 -1.02
C GLN A 209 13.29 -13.29 -1.88
N CYS A 210 13.22 -11.96 -1.87
CA CYS A 210 14.16 -11.08 -2.55
C CYS A 210 14.67 -9.96 -1.63
N PRO A 211 15.86 -9.40 -1.88
CA PRO A 211 16.39 -8.27 -1.13
C PRO A 211 15.48 -7.05 -1.16
N ARG A 212 15.59 -6.20 -0.13
CA ARG A 212 14.94 -4.89 -0.10
C ARG A 212 15.76 -3.83 -0.86
N ASN A 213 17.07 -3.85 -0.67
CA ASN A 213 17.97 -2.87 -1.23
C ASN A 213 18.26 -3.18 -2.69
N LEU A 214 18.41 -2.14 -3.51
CA LEU A 214 18.79 -2.27 -4.90
C LEU A 214 20.10 -3.01 -5.08
N VAL A 215 20.10 -3.93 -6.02
CA VAL A 215 21.32 -4.56 -6.52
C VAL A 215 22.00 -3.58 -7.48
N LYS A 216 23.34 -3.45 -7.36
CA LYS A 216 24.14 -2.60 -8.27
C LYS A 216 24.28 -3.28 -9.62
N ASP A 217 23.25 -3.16 -10.42
CA ASP A 217 23.20 -3.67 -11.77
C ASP A 217 22.59 -2.61 -12.70
N LYS A 218 23.41 -2.09 -13.62
CA LYS A 218 23.00 -1.08 -14.59
C LYS A 218 22.09 -1.64 -15.71
N ASP A 219 22.17 -2.97 -15.94
CA ASP A 219 21.36 -3.68 -16.92
C ASP A 219 20.06 -4.17 -16.26
N SER A 220 19.51 -3.35 -15.37
CA SER A 220 18.25 -3.55 -14.68
C SER A 220 17.47 -2.24 -14.58
N GLN A 221 16.18 -2.35 -14.33
CA GLN A 221 15.29 -1.20 -14.20
C GLN A 221 14.34 -1.34 -13.04
N LEU A 222 13.85 -0.20 -12.55
CA LEU A 222 12.82 -0.12 -11.54
C LEU A 222 11.46 -0.02 -12.19
N ILE A 223 10.56 -0.86 -11.73
CA ILE A 223 9.16 -0.94 -12.17
C ILE A 223 8.26 -0.62 -10.97
N TYR A 224 7.39 0.36 -11.12
CA TYR A 224 6.33 0.64 -10.16
C TYR A 224 5.02 -0.01 -10.64
N ILE A 225 4.38 -0.77 -9.77
CA ILE A 225 3.07 -1.38 -9.98
C ILE A 225 2.15 -0.86 -8.89
N PRO A 226 1.24 0.10 -9.20
CA PRO A 226 0.20 0.52 -8.29
C PRO A 226 -0.88 -0.56 -8.20
N PHE A 227 -1.39 -0.83 -7.02
CA PHE A 227 -2.43 -1.83 -6.79
C PHE A 227 -3.85 -1.25 -6.90
N ASP A 228 -3.96 -0.07 -7.46
CA ASP A 228 -5.20 0.58 -7.85
C ASP A 228 -4.92 1.63 -8.93
N THR A 229 -5.93 1.96 -9.72
CA THR A 229 -5.86 2.98 -10.78
C THR A 229 -6.31 4.37 -10.30
N CYS A 230 -6.55 4.55 -9.02
CA CYS A 230 -6.96 5.82 -8.43
C CYS A 230 -5.95 6.94 -8.69
N PRO A 231 -6.40 8.20 -8.85
CA PRO A 231 -5.50 9.34 -9.01
C PRO A 231 -4.62 9.56 -7.77
N PHE A 232 -3.40 10.05 -7.99
CA PHE A 232 -2.49 10.45 -6.90
C PHE A 232 -3.06 11.62 -6.11
N LYS A 233 -3.12 11.47 -4.80
CA LYS A 233 -3.65 12.45 -3.85
C LYS A 233 -2.71 12.60 -2.66
N LEU A 234 -2.69 13.76 -2.03
CA LEU A 234 -1.84 14.04 -0.87
C LEU A 234 -2.61 14.22 0.44
N GLY A 235 -3.93 14.37 0.37
CA GLY A 235 -4.75 14.59 1.57
C GLY A 235 -4.59 13.40 2.53
N GLY A 236 -4.05 13.70 3.71
CA GLY A 236 -3.78 12.68 4.70
C GLY A 236 -2.54 11.82 4.48
N SER A 237 -1.72 12.10 3.47
CA SER A 237 -0.41 11.45 3.32
C SER A 237 0.56 11.82 4.44
N LEU A 238 1.63 11.04 4.59
CA LEU A 238 2.70 11.35 5.54
C LEU A 238 3.31 12.74 5.27
N LEU A 239 3.45 13.11 4.00
CA LEU A 239 3.92 14.44 3.63
C LEU A 239 2.99 15.55 4.16
N ASP A 240 1.68 15.37 4.03
CA ASP A 240 0.69 16.34 4.54
C ASP A 240 0.77 16.45 6.06
N GLU A 241 0.90 15.32 6.74
CA GLU A 241 1.02 15.27 8.20
C GLU A 241 2.28 16.00 8.69
N LEU A 242 3.44 15.66 8.15
CA LEU A 242 4.72 16.24 8.52
C LEU A 242 4.82 17.73 8.15
N SER A 243 4.13 18.14 7.07
CA SER A 243 4.07 19.54 6.64
C SER A 243 3.05 20.38 7.42
N GLY A 244 2.30 19.77 8.35
CA GLY A 244 1.25 20.44 9.11
C GLY A 244 0.08 20.93 8.26
N ARG A 245 -0.13 20.33 7.09
CA ARG A 245 -1.25 20.64 6.20
C ARG A 245 -2.46 19.80 6.59
N SER A 246 -3.62 20.37 6.41
CA SER A 246 -4.87 19.65 6.60
C SER A 246 -5.83 20.01 5.48
N GLY A 247 -6.44 18.98 4.90
CA GLY A 247 -7.44 19.16 3.84
C GLY A 247 -6.88 18.85 2.45
N GLY A 248 -7.69 18.31 1.62
CA GLY A 248 -7.40 17.80 0.28
C GLY A 248 -7.94 16.39 0.16
N ALA A 249 -8.15 15.92 -1.07
CA ALA A 249 -8.60 14.57 -1.30
C ALA A 249 -7.54 13.56 -0.84
N ALA A 250 -7.97 12.51 -0.14
CA ALA A 250 -7.11 11.42 0.31
C ALA A 250 -6.84 10.42 -0.84
N PRO A 251 -5.67 9.76 -0.84
CA PRO A 251 -5.48 8.58 -1.67
C PRO A 251 -6.51 7.51 -1.32
N ASN A 252 -6.86 6.69 -2.28
CA ASN A 252 -7.85 5.64 -2.11
C ASN A 252 -7.42 4.38 -2.84
N ILE A 253 -8.05 3.27 -2.49
CA ILE A 253 -8.03 2.00 -3.19
C ILE A 253 -9.49 1.53 -3.29
N LYS A 254 -9.96 1.22 -4.49
CA LYS A 254 -11.38 1.04 -4.77
C LYS A 254 -11.72 -0.31 -5.38
N ASP A 255 -10.78 -0.89 -6.11
CA ASP A 255 -10.99 -2.07 -6.93
C ASP A 255 -10.31 -3.28 -6.28
N PRO A 256 -11.05 -4.10 -5.51
CA PRO A 256 -10.48 -5.30 -4.89
C PRO A 256 -10.11 -6.37 -5.92
N ASP A 257 -10.83 -6.50 -7.04
CA ASP A 257 -10.49 -7.48 -8.07
C ASP A 257 -9.15 -7.13 -8.71
N TYR A 258 -8.96 -5.85 -9.06
CA TYR A 258 -7.67 -5.37 -9.57
C TYR A 258 -6.54 -5.53 -8.54
N PHE A 259 -6.83 -5.31 -7.25
CA PHE A 259 -5.87 -5.56 -6.18
C PHE A 259 -5.44 -7.03 -6.11
N ILE A 260 -6.40 -7.95 -6.22
CA ILE A 260 -6.14 -9.41 -6.24
C ILE A 260 -5.24 -9.77 -7.41
N ASP A 261 -5.57 -9.30 -8.63
CA ASP A 261 -4.78 -9.56 -9.83
C ASP A 261 -3.34 -9.03 -9.70
N CYS A 262 -3.18 -7.80 -9.20
CA CYS A 262 -1.87 -7.23 -8.90
C CYS A 262 -1.09 -8.07 -7.88
N TYR A 263 -1.76 -8.47 -6.79
CA TYR A 263 -1.14 -9.27 -5.74
C TYR A 263 -0.63 -10.60 -6.26
N GLU A 264 -1.47 -11.34 -6.96
CA GLU A 264 -1.16 -12.68 -7.45
C GLU A 264 -0.02 -12.67 -8.47
N VAL A 265 -0.08 -11.78 -9.47
CA VAL A 265 0.98 -11.72 -10.49
C VAL A 265 2.31 -11.25 -9.91
N VAL A 266 2.31 -10.26 -9.00
CA VAL A 266 3.55 -9.81 -8.37
C VAL A 266 4.12 -10.89 -7.45
N ARG A 267 3.25 -11.60 -6.71
CA ARG A 267 3.68 -12.70 -5.87
C ARG A 267 4.35 -13.81 -6.68
N GLU A 268 3.77 -14.18 -7.82
CA GLU A 268 4.35 -15.18 -8.73
C GLU A 268 5.72 -14.73 -9.26
N LEU A 269 5.86 -13.49 -9.72
CA LEU A 269 7.14 -12.93 -10.16
C LEU A 269 8.23 -12.96 -9.07
N VAL A 270 7.83 -12.76 -7.81
CA VAL A 270 8.75 -12.84 -6.66
C VAL A 270 9.15 -14.31 -6.37
N GLU A 271 8.20 -15.25 -6.45
CA GLU A 271 8.46 -16.68 -6.26
C GLU A 271 9.37 -17.25 -7.36
N ASP A 272 9.17 -16.86 -8.59
CA ASP A 272 9.95 -17.28 -9.75
C ASP A 272 11.37 -16.69 -9.77
N GLY A 273 11.66 -15.74 -8.87
CA GLY A 273 12.97 -15.12 -8.78
C GLY A 273 13.27 -14.10 -9.88
N VAL A 274 12.25 -13.62 -10.59
CA VAL A 274 12.34 -12.54 -11.60
C VAL A 274 12.72 -11.21 -10.95
N VAL A 275 12.28 -11.00 -9.71
CA VAL A 275 12.50 -9.79 -8.93
C VAL A 275 13.84 -9.82 -8.22
N MET A 276 14.77 -8.98 -8.64
CA MET A 276 16.11 -8.85 -8.04
C MET A 276 16.08 -8.18 -6.67
N ALA A 277 15.23 -7.16 -6.51
CA ALA A 277 14.97 -6.46 -5.26
C ALA A 277 13.56 -5.87 -5.29
N GLY A 278 12.92 -5.76 -4.13
CA GLY A 278 11.54 -5.26 -4.09
C GLY A 278 11.15 -4.62 -2.76
N MET A 279 10.23 -3.66 -2.84
CA MET A 279 9.70 -2.95 -1.69
C MET A 279 8.23 -2.55 -1.91
N SER A 280 7.43 -2.59 -0.84
CA SER A 280 6.09 -2.02 -0.83
C SER A 280 6.14 -0.50 -0.88
N VAL A 281 5.26 0.10 -1.67
CA VAL A 281 5.01 1.54 -1.68
C VAL A 281 3.81 1.81 -0.78
N GLY A 282 4.01 2.67 0.20
CA GLY A 282 3.01 3.01 1.20
C GLY A 282 3.29 4.41 1.75
N ASP A 283 3.51 4.53 3.05
CA ASP A 283 3.79 5.81 3.71
C ASP A 283 4.91 6.60 3.03
N GLY A 284 4.62 7.85 2.68
CA GLY A 284 5.53 8.74 1.95
C GLY A 284 5.66 8.43 0.46
N GLY A 285 4.89 7.49 -0.07
CA GLY A 285 4.76 7.22 -1.51
C GLY A 285 6.00 6.66 -2.19
N LEU A 286 6.02 6.80 -3.52
CA LEU A 286 7.08 6.29 -4.40
C LEU A 286 8.47 6.82 -4.03
N ALA A 287 8.57 8.11 -3.70
CA ALA A 287 9.86 8.74 -3.40
C ALA A 287 10.51 8.15 -2.14
N THR A 288 9.72 7.91 -1.10
CA THR A 288 10.20 7.30 0.14
C THR A 288 10.62 5.84 -0.08
N ALA A 289 9.82 5.06 -0.80
CA ALA A 289 10.17 3.69 -1.16
C ALA A 289 11.47 3.62 -1.98
N ALA A 290 11.60 4.47 -2.99
CA ALA A 290 12.79 4.57 -3.82
C ALA A 290 14.04 4.95 -2.99
N LYS A 291 13.92 5.91 -2.06
CA LYS A 291 15.02 6.32 -1.17
C LYS A 291 15.47 5.18 -0.26
N VAL A 292 14.53 4.45 0.29
CA VAL A 292 14.85 3.31 1.15
C VAL A 292 15.52 2.18 0.37
N MET A 293 15.08 1.90 -0.86
CA MET A 293 15.72 0.89 -1.72
C MET A 293 17.13 1.29 -2.16
N SER A 294 17.37 2.58 -2.39
CA SER A 294 18.63 3.10 -2.95
C SER A 294 19.72 3.38 -1.91
N GLN A 295 19.63 2.86 -0.68
CA GLN A 295 20.61 3.14 0.40
C GLN A 295 22.06 2.80 0.03
N ASP A 296 22.25 1.77 -0.79
CA ASP A 296 23.57 1.25 -1.14
C ASP A 296 24.07 1.67 -2.53
N CYS A 297 23.20 2.25 -3.37
CA CYS A 297 23.54 2.73 -4.71
C CYS A 297 22.72 3.96 -5.10
N GLY A 298 23.20 4.72 -6.09
CA GLY A 298 22.42 5.82 -6.66
C GLY A 298 21.23 5.33 -7.45
N LEU A 299 20.27 6.22 -7.68
CA LEU A 299 19.07 5.94 -8.46
C LEU A 299 18.70 7.14 -9.32
N ASP A 300 18.59 6.93 -10.62
CA ASP A 300 17.92 7.84 -11.53
C ASP A 300 16.42 7.50 -11.55
N LEU A 301 15.58 8.36 -10.96
CA LEU A 301 14.15 8.17 -10.83
C LEU A 301 13.41 8.99 -11.89
N GLU A 302 12.79 8.32 -12.86
CA GLU A 302 12.09 8.92 -14.01
C GLU A 302 10.58 8.83 -13.81
N ILE A 303 9.94 9.94 -13.50
CA ILE A 303 8.48 9.97 -13.23
C ILE A 303 7.65 10.53 -14.38
N GLY A 304 8.29 10.96 -15.49
CA GLY A 304 7.60 11.58 -16.60
C GLY A 304 6.55 10.69 -17.27
N GLY A 305 6.84 9.40 -17.44
CA GLY A 305 5.91 8.41 -17.96
C GLY A 305 4.68 8.23 -17.06
N LEU A 306 4.91 8.11 -15.76
CA LEU A 306 3.86 7.98 -14.74
C LEU A 306 2.96 9.23 -14.68
N MET A 307 3.56 10.44 -14.67
CA MET A 307 2.83 11.71 -14.73
C MET A 307 1.94 11.79 -15.98
N SER A 308 2.45 11.36 -17.12
CA SER A 308 1.70 11.39 -18.39
C SER A 308 0.54 10.41 -18.40
N SER A 309 0.73 9.19 -17.88
CA SER A 309 -0.30 8.15 -17.85
C SER A 309 -1.47 8.53 -16.93
N TYR A 310 -1.18 9.14 -15.80
CA TYR A 310 -2.21 9.62 -14.87
C TYR A 310 -2.72 11.02 -15.19
N GLN A 311 -2.19 11.68 -16.24
CA GLN A 311 -2.48 13.07 -16.55
C GLN A 311 -2.31 14.01 -15.35
N GLU A 312 -1.37 13.69 -14.45
CA GLU A 312 -1.11 14.44 -13.23
C GLU A 312 0.11 15.36 -13.43
N PRO A 313 -0.10 16.66 -13.52
CA PRO A 313 0.97 17.64 -13.74
C PRO A 313 1.78 17.92 -12.47
N ASP A 314 1.23 17.59 -11.28
CA ASP A 314 1.90 17.82 -10.01
C ASP A 314 2.78 16.63 -9.63
N ARG A 315 4.10 16.81 -9.84
CA ARG A 315 5.09 15.79 -9.48
C ARG A 315 5.07 15.40 -8.00
N MET A 316 4.66 16.32 -7.10
CA MET A 316 4.63 16.03 -5.69
C MET A 316 3.56 15.00 -5.34
N LYS A 317 2.42 15.05 -6.04
CA LYS A 317 1.39 14.03 -5.91
C LYS A 317 1.90 12.66 -6.38
N VAL A 318 2.63 12.62 -7.49
CA VAL A 318 3.18 11.35 -8.01
C VAL A 318 4.26 10.78 -7.10
N LEU A 319 5.13 11.63 -6.55
CA LEU A 319 6.22 11.20 -5.68
C LEU A 319 5.75 10.77 -4.30
N PHE A 320 4.78 11.48 -3.71
CA PHE A 320 4.37 11.33 -2.32
C PHE A 320 2.92 10.88 -2.14
N GLY A 321 2.18 10.67 -3.22
CA GLY A 321 0.86 10.05 -3.16
C GLY A 321 0.97 8.60 -2.73
N GLU A 322 0.20 8.23 -1.73
CA GLU A 322 0.32 6.94 -1.03
C GLU A 322 -0.64 5.90 -1.63
N ILE A 323 -0.64 5.74 -2.97
CA ILE A 323 -1.34 4.61 -3.59
C ILE A 323 -0.55 3.35 -3.25
N PRO A 324 -1.17 2.36 -2.58
CA PRO A 324 -0.51 1.10 -2.28
C PRO A 324 -0.03 0.41 -3.54
N GLY A 325 1.15 -0.16 -3.49
CA GLY A 325 1.75 -0.85 -4.62
C GLY A 325 3.14 -1.38 -4.30
N VAL A 326 3.87 -1.72 -5.33
CA VAL A 326 5.23 -2.26 -5.21
C VAL A 326 6.21 -1.56 -6.16
N LEU A 327 7.45 -1.49 -5.69
CA LEU A 327 8.59 -1.06 -6.48
C LEU A 327 9.54 -2.24 -6.64
N LEU A 328 9.74 -2.69 -7.88
CA LEU A 328 10.50 -3.88 -8.24
C LEU A 328 11.75 -3.49 -9.03
N GLN A 329 12.88 -4.11 -8.73
CA GLN A 329 14.03 -4.11 -9.61
C GLN A 329 14.05 -5.40 -10.42
N VAL A 330 14.11 -5.29 -11.74
CA VAL A 330 14.09 -6.42 -12.67
C VAL A 330 15.22 -6.25 -13.68
N SER A 331 15.89 -7.35 -14.01
CA SER A 331 16.92 -7.36 -15.08
C SER A 331 16.30 -7.05 -16.44
N ASP A 332 17.03 -6.35 -17.31
CA ASP A 332 16.60 -6.11 -18.68
C ASP A 332 16.37 -7.44 -19.47
N TYR A 333 17.00 -8.55 -19.03
CA TYR A 333 16.80 -9.88 -19.64
C TYR A 333 15.46 -10.51 -19.26
N GLU A 334 14.90 -10.19 -18.10
CA GLU A 334 13.62 -10.71 -17.62
C GLU A 334 12.45 -9.78 -17.91
N TYR A 335 12.72 -8.63 -18.53
CA TYR A 335 11.70 -7.61 -18.77
C TYR A 335 10.57 -8.11 -19.67
N ASP A 336 10.89 -8.83 -20.75
CA ASP A 336 9.88 -9.36 -21.67
C ASP A 336 8.96 -10.40 -20.98
N TYR A 337 9.51 -11.17 -20.04
CA TYR A 337 8.72 -12.10 -19.24
C TYR A 337 7.79 -11.36 -18.29
N LEU A 338 8.31 -10.38 -17.55
CA LEU A 338 7.51 -9.51 -16.68
C LEU A 338 6.39 -8.82 -17.45
N ASP A 339 6.70 -8.18 -18.60
CA ASP A 339 5.72 -7.52 -19.46
C ASP A 339 4.60 -8.47 -19.88
N SER A 340 4.96 -9.69 -20.27
CA SER A 340 4.00 -10.71 -20.68
C SER A 340 3.06 -11.11 -19.53
N GLN A 341 3.59 -11.31 -18.33
CA GLN A 341 2.78 -11.70 -17.16
C GLN A 341 1.82 -10.59 -16.73
N LEU A 342 2.30 -9.35 -16.64
CA LEU A 342 1.48 -8.21 -16.25
C LEU A 342 0.40 -7.89 -17.30
N THR A 343 0.74 -7.97 -18.58
CA THR A 343 -0.20 -7.75 -19.69
C THR A 343 -1.31 -8.82 -19.71
N LEU A 344 -0.98 -10.09 -19.43
CA LEU A 344 -1.96 -11.18 -19.40
C LEU A 344 -3.02 -10.98 -18.31
N GLN A 345 -2.67 -10.32 -17.20
CA GLN A 345 -3.56 -10.03 -16.08
C GLN A 345 -4.16 -8.62 -16.15
N ASP A 346 -3.93 -7.87 -17.24
CA ASP A 346 -4.35 -6.47 -17.40
C ASP A 346 -3.87 -5.54 -16.29
N VAL A 347 -2.69 -5.83 -15.74
CA VAL A 347 -2.07 -5.06 -14.64
C VAL A 347 -1.19 -3.95 -15.21
N ALA A 348 -1.48 -2.71 -14.84
CA ALA A 348 -0.69 -1.55 -15.23
C ALA A 348 0.64 -1.49 -14.47
N TYR A 349 1.73 -1.22 -15.20
CA TYR A 349 3.05 -1.06 -14.62
C TYR A 349 3.83 0.06 -15.32
N TYR A 350 4.77 0.63 -14.60
CA TYR A 350 5.49 1.82 -15.06
C TYR A 350 6.98 1.67 -14.79
N PRO A 351 7.84 1.65 -15.82
CA PRO A 351 9.27 1.84 -15.65
C PRO A 351 9.51 3.23 -15.06
N VAL A 352 10.14 3.29 -13.89
CA VAL A 352 10.33 4.55 -13.14
C VAL A 352 11.80 4.87 -12.87
N GLY A 353 12.74 4.10 -13.38
CA GLY A 353 14.16 4.46 -13.23
C GLY A 353 15.14 3.31 -13.36
N ARG A 354 16.40 3.64 -13.10
CA ARG A 354 17.52 2.69 -13.15
C ARG A 354 18.51 2.95 -12.02
N PRO A 355 19.15 1.90 -11.45
CA PRO A 355 20.28 2.08 -10.57
C PRO A 355 21.41 2.85 -11.25
N SER A 356 22.10 3.72 -10.51
CA SER A 356 23.19 4.55 -11.02
C SER A 356 24.47 4.31 -10.22
N ASP A 357 25.57 4.17 -10.93
CA ASP A 357 26.93 4.13 -10.35
C ASP A 357 27.60 5.51 -10.33
N GLU A 358 27.03 6.50 -11.02
CA GLU A 358 27.61 7.84 -11.17
C GLU A 358 27.44 8.70 -9.90
N HIS A 359 26.41 8.42 -9.12
CA HIS A 359 26.10 9.13 -7.88
C HIS A 359 25.54 8.16 -6.83
N LYS A 360 25.38 8.64 -5.59
CA LYS A 360 24.85 7.85 -4.47
C LYS A 360 23.45 8.28 -4.01
N ASP A 361 22.97 9.39 -4.55
CA ASP A 361 21.69 9.97 -4.18
C ASP A 361 20.60 9.58 -5.22
N ILE A 362 19.35 9.94 -4.92
CA ILE A 362 18.28 9.86 -5.89
C ILE A 362 18.31 11.12 -6.75
N LYS A 363 18.32 10.94 -8.07
CA LYS A 363 18.16 12.03 -9.03
C LYS A 363 16.81 11.92 -9.72
N ILE A 364 15.94 12.89 -9.46
CA ILE A 364 14.59 12.90 -10.04
C ILE A 364 14.64 13.53 -11.44
N ILE A 365 14.24 12.76 -12.45
CA ILE A 365 14.13 13.16 -13.84
C ILE A 365 12.64 13.32 -14.20
N GLN A 366 12.26 14.52 -14.64
CA GLN A 366 10.84 14.85 -14.84
C GLN A 366 10.31 14.61 -16.26
N SER A 367 11.16 14.59 -17.25
CA SER A 367 10.74 14.64 -18.63
C SER A 367 11.51 13.70 -19.54
N SER A 368 10.78 12.82 -20.22
CA SER A 368 11.32 12.10 -21.37
C SER A 368 11.77 13.01 -22.52
N LYS A 369 11.30 14.29 -22.55
CA LYS A 369 11.75 15.30 -23.53
C LYS A 369 13.17 15.77 -23.24
N ASP A 370 13.56 15.85 -21.98
CA ASP A 370 14.94 16.21 -21.60
C ASP A 370 15.90 15.07 -21.91
N GLY A 371 15.48 13.82 -21.72
CA GLY A 371 16.25 12.64 -22.15
C GLY A 371 16.46 12.59 -23.65
N VAL A 372 15.43 12.80 -24.44
CA VAL A 372 15.54 12.86 -25.92
C VAL A 372 16.36 14.07 -26.36
N ALA A 373 16.20 15.23 -25.73
CA ALA A 373 17.01 16.41 -26.02
C ALA A 373 18.49 16.19 -25.67
N ASN A 374 18.79 15.53 -24.56
CA ASN A 374 20.15 15.18 -24.17
C ASN A 374 20.77 14.12 -25.09
N ILE A 375 20.01 13.10 -25.52
CA ILE A 375 20.46 12.11 -26.52
C ILE A 375 20.71 12.79 -27.85
N LEU A 376 19.82 13.66 -28.31
CA LEU A 376 20.02 14.44 -29.53
C LEU A 376 21.22 15.39 -29.42
N ALA A 377 21.41 16.04 -28.29
CA ALA A 377 22.58 16.89 -28.04
C ALA A 377 23.88 16.09 -28.01
N SER A 378 23.90 14.89 -27.42
CA SER A 378 25.09 14.02 -27.41
C SER A 378 25.40 13.45 -28.80
N LEU A 379 24.38 13.08 -29.58
CA LEU A 379 24.55 12.65 -30.96
C LEU A 379 25.03 13.78 -31.87
N LEU A 380 24.54 15.01 -31.67
CA LEU A 380 25.03 16.17 -32.41
C LEU A 380 26.46 16.53 -32.00
N ALA A 381 26.82 16.43 -30.74
CA ALA A 381 28.21 16.64 -30.30
C ALA A 381 29.18 15.60 -30.89
N GLN A 382 28.80 14.33 -30.93
CA GLN A 382 29.59 13.27 -31.59
C GLN A 382 29.71 13.46 -33.10
N ALA A 383 28.67 13.98 -33.77
CA ALA A 383 28.71 14.27 -35.19
C ALA A 383 29.62 15.45 -35.51
N THR A 384 29.77 16.42 -34.61
CA THR A 384 30.66 17.59 -34.80
C THR A 384 32.12 17.32 -34.47
N GLU A 385 32.43 16.32 -33.64
CA GLU A 385 33.79 15.89 -33.32
C GLU A 385 34.41 14.96 -34.36
N GLY A 386 33.62 14.46 -35.30
CA GLY A 386 34.06 13.57 -36.39
C GLY A 386 34.42 14.26 -37.71
N GLU A 387 34.40 15.60 -37.78
CA GLU A 387 34.70 16.38 -38.97
C GLU A 387 36.05 17.18 -38.91
N ASP A 388 36.92 16.91 -37.94
CA ASP A 388 38.27 17.50 -37.89
C ASP A 388 39.38 16.52 -38.27
#